data_d91bea5fdfc0af3a52b63c7e431fcf92
#
_entry.id   d91bea5fdfc0af3a52b63c7e431fcf92
#
_cell.length_a   1.000
_cell.length_b   1.000
_cell.length_c   1.000
_cell.angle_alpha   90.00
_cell.angle_beta   90.00
_cell.angle_gamma   90.00
#
_symmetry.space_group_name_H-M   'P 1'
#
loop_
_entity.id
_entity.type
_entity.pdbx_description
1 polymer ?
#
loop_
_entity_poly.entity_id
_entity_poly.type
_entity_poly.pdbx_seq_one_letter_code
_entity_poly.pdbx_strand_id
1 'polypeptide(L)'
;MCIRDRKLGAQIVLQALEEPVKQIARNSGLEPAVIVDKVKQSKVGVGFDAANEEYVDMKKSGIVDPTKVTRSALQNAASIASMVLTTESLVTDVPEEKGCNCGGHDAGMSAGMDGM
;
A
#
# COMPACT_ATOMS: atom_id res chain seq x y z
N MET A 1 3.14 20.21 28.20
CA MET A 1 2.97 19.79 26.80
C MET A 1 2.79 21.04 25.97
N CYS A 2 3.81 21.40 25.22
CA CYS A 2 3.86 22.69 24.50
C CYS A 2 2.98 22.69 23.25
N ILE A 3 2.39 23.86 22.92
CA ILE A 3 1.59 24.07 21.70
C ILE A 3 2.40 23.68 20.44
N ARG A 4 3.73 23.84 20.48
CA ARG A 4 4.65 23.46 19.40
C ARG A 4 4.62 21.95 19.12
N ASP A 5 4.54 21.11 20.14
CA ASP A 5 4.54 19.64 20.01
C ASP A 5 3.26 19.14 19.34
N ARG A 6 2.11 19.78 19.64
CA ARG A 6 0.85 19.46 18.96
C ARG A 6 0.86 19.81 17.48
N LYS A 7 1.49 20.96 17.13
CA LYS A 7 1.64 21.35 15.72
C LYS A 7 2.55 20.38 14.97
N LEU A 8 3.64 19.95 15.60
CA LEU A 8 4.55 18.97 15.02
C LEU A 8 3.85 17.63 14.80
N GLY A 9 3.11 17.14 15.80
CA GLY A 9 2.33 15.90 15.66
C GLY A 9 1.30 15.98 14.53
N ALA A 10 0.59 17.09 14.40
CA ALA A 10 -0.36 17.30 13.30
C ALA A 10 0.35 17.31 11.92
N GLN A 11 1.53 17.90 11.82
CA GLN A 11 2.32 17.92 10.59
C GLN A 11 2.78 16.51 10.19
N ILE A 12 3.20 15.68 11.15
CA ILE A 12 3.61 14.30 10.91
C ILE A 12 2.42 13.51 10.34
N VAL A 13 1.23 13.66 10.93
CA VAL A 13 0.02 12.99 10.42
C VAL A 13 -0.32 13.46 9.00
N LEU A 14 -0.26 14.75 8.72
CA LEU A 14 -0.51 15.29 7.38
C LEU A 14 0.45 14.71 6.34
N GLN A 15 1.73 14.57 6.67
CA GLN A 15 2.70 13.94 5.78
C GLN A 15 2.41 12.45 5.57
N ALA A 16 2.01 11.73 6.63
CA ALA A 16 1.65 10.33 6.53
C ALA A 16 0.43 10.08 5.64
N LEU A 17 -0.53 10.99 5.60
CA LEU A 17 -1.72 10.90 4.72
C LEU A 17 -1.39 10.99 3.22
N GLU A 18 -0.22 11.46 2.85
CA GLU A 18 0.24 11.49 1.45
C GLU A 18 0.77 10.14 0.97
N GLU A 19 1.18 9.25 1.88
CA GLU A 19 1.85 8.00 1.54
C GLU A 19 1.01 7.05 0.66
N PRO A 20 -0.31 6.89 0.83
CA PRO A 20 -1.10 6.05 -0.06
C PRO A 20 -1.01 6.49 -1.53
N VAL A 21 -1.12 7.80 -1.80
CA VAL A 21 -0.99 8.34 -3.16
C VAL A 21 0.42 8.18 -3.71
N LYS A 22 1.44 8.41 -2.86
CA LYS A 22 2.84 8.18 -3.23
C LYS A 22 3.09 6.72 -3.58
N GLN A 23 2.50 5.79 -2.85
CA GLN A 23 2.66 4.36 -3.12
C GLN A 23 2.00 3.95 -4.43
N ILE A 24 0.81 4.47 -4.74
CA ILE A 24 0.15 4.25 -6.03
C ILE A 24 1.02 4.77 -7.18
N ALA A 25 1.59 5.96 -7.04
CA ALA A 25 2.48 6.55 -8.02
C ALA A 25 3.75 5.71 -8.25
N ARG A 26 4.37 5.22 -7.17
CA ARG A 26 5.53 4.31 -7.25
C ARG A 26 5.19 3.02 -7.99
N ASN A 27 4.03 2.44 -7.70
CA ASN A 27 3.57 1.21 -8.35
C ASN A 27 3.34 1.39 -9.85
N SER A 28 3.00 2.61 -10.27
CA SER A 28 2.86 2.98 -11.70
C SER A 28 4.19 3.39 -12.36
N GLY A 29 5.30 3.35 -11.61
CA GLY A 29 6.62 3.73 -12.12
C GLY A 29 6.85 5.24 -12.27
N LEU A 30 5.98 6.06 -11.68
CA LEU A 30 6.02 7.52 -11.77
C LEU A 30 6.66 8.15 -10.52
N GLU A 31 7.16 9.39 -10.68
CA GLU A 31 7.75 10.13 -9.56
C GLU A 31 6.66 10.62 -8.58
N PRO A 32 6.63 10.09 -7.34
CA PRO A 32 5.54 10.38 -6.40
C PRO A 32 5.43 11.83 -6.00
N ALA A 33 6.57 12.53 -5.86
CA ALA A 33 6.59 13.92 -5.41
C ALA A 33 5.86 14.85 -6.39
N VAL A 34 6.06 14.63 -7.68
CA VAL A 34 5.42 15.43 -8.75
C VAL A 34 3.91 15.24 -8.74
N ILE A 35 3.45 14.00 -8.55
CA ILE A 35 2.02 13.68 -8.54
C ILE A 35 1.33 14.30 -7.33
N VAL A 36 1.91 14.15 -6.14
CA VAL A 36 1.36 14.74 -4.92
C VAL A 36 1.28 16.26 -5.02
N ASP A 37 2.31 16.91 -5.54
CA ASP A 37 2.33 18.37 -5.69
C ASP A 37 1.23 18.85 -6.65
N LYS A 38 1.08 18.20 -7.80
CA LYS A 38 0.01 18.50 -8.75
C LYS A 38 -1.39 18.28 -8.19
N VAL A 39 -1.59 17.19 -7.45
CA VAL A 39 -2.88 16.92 -6.79
C VAL A 39 -3.20 17.99 -5.75
N LYS A 40 -2.21 18.44 -4.96
CA LYS A 40 -2.39 19.54 -3.99
C LYS A 40 -2.77 20.87 -4.64
N GLN A 41 -2.25 21.15 -5.82
CA GLN A 41 -2.55 22.37 -6.57
C GLN A 41 -3.88 22.29 -7.34
N SER A 42 -4.41 21.10 -7.51
CA SER A 42 -5.65 20.85 -8.24
C SER A 42 -6.89 21.21 -7.40
N LYS A 43 -8.04 21.35 -8.07
CA LYS A 43 -9.31 21.58 -7.39
C LYS A 43 -9.75 20.36 -6.59
N VAL A 44 -10.52 20.59 -5.52
CA VAL A 44 -11.12 19.52 -4.73
C VAL A 44 -11.96 18.59 -5.60
N GLY A 45 -11.65 17.30 -5.56
CA GLY A 45 -12.32 16.26 -6.36
C GLY A 45 -11.51 15.78 -7.57
N VAL A 46 -10.44 16.50 -7.93
CA VAL A 46 -9.49 16.04 -8.96
C VAL A 46 -8.42 15.19 -8.31
N GLY A 47 -8.14 14.03 -8.88
CA GLY A 47 -7.11 13.12 -8.45
C GLY A 47 -6.33 12.55 -9.63
N PHE A 48 -5.36 11.72 -9.33
CA PHE A 48 -4.53 11.04 -10.32
C PHE A 48 -5.09 9.65 -10.63
N ASP A 49 -5.41 9.40 -11.90
CA ASP A 49 -5.77 8.07 -12.40
C ASP A 49 -4.50 7.34 -12.85
N ALA A 50 -4.11 6.31 -12.10
CA ALA A 50 -2.90 5.55 -12.37
C ALA A 50 -3.01 4.61 -13.59
N ALA A 51 -4.22 4.29 -14.03
CA ALA A 51 -4.42 3.42 -15.18
C ALA A 51 -4.22 4.16 -16.52
N ASN A 52 -4.67 5.42 -16.59
CA ASN A 52 -4.57 6.25 -17.76
C ASN A 52 -3.46 7.32 -17.66
N GLU A 53 -2.82 7.43 -16.50
CA GLU A 53 -1.79 8.45 -16.18
C GLU A 53 -2.29 9.89 -16.32
N GLU A 54 -3.57 10.12 -16.10
CA GLU A 54 -4.23 11.42 -16.25
C GLU A 54 -4.78 11.97 -14.94
N TYR A 55 -4.96 13.29 -14.91
CA TYR A 55 -5.63 13.98 -13.79
C TYR A 55 -7.10 14.17 -14.12
N VAL A 56 -7.96 13.46 -13.42
CA VAL A 56 -9.40 13.42 -13.70
C VAL A 56 -10.23 13.77 -12.47
N ASP A 57 -11.49 14.17 -12.70
CA ASP A 57 -12.48 14.29 -11.63
C ASP A 57 -12.88 12.88 -11.17
N MET A 58 -12.42 12.48 -10.00
CA MET A 58 -12.59 11.13 -9.46
C MET A 58 -14.05 10.70 -9.34
N LYS A 59 -14.93 11.65 -9.03
CA LYS A 59 -16.38 11.37 -8.92
C LYS A 59 -16.99 11.06 -10.28
N LYS A 60 -16.63 11.81 -11.32
CA LYS A 60 -17.16 11.60 -12.67
C LYS A 60 -16.62 10.33 -13.30
N SER A 61 -15.37 10.00 -13.02
CA SER A 61 -14.72 8.78 -13.51
C SER A 61 -15.11 7.54 -12.70
N GLY A 62 -15.90 7.68 -11.64
CA GLY A 62 -16.34 6.56 -10.81
C GLY A 62 -15.22 5.97 -9.92
N ILE A 63 -14.09 6.64 -9.81
CA ILE A 63 -12.94 6.21 -9.01
C ILE A 63 -13.14 6.75 -7.59
N VAL A 64 -13.93 6.03 -6.80
CA VAL A 64 -14.26 6.45 -5.43
C VAL A 64 -14.25 5.26 -4.49
N ASP A 65 -13.73 5.48 -3.29
CA ASP A 65 -13.76 4.51 -2.21
C ASP A 65 -14.92 4.78 -1.24
N PRO A 66 -15.56 3.74 -0.70
CA PRO A 66 -16.54 3.91 0.36
C PRO A 66 -15.91 4.57 1.59
N THR A 67 -16.55 5.58 2.16
CA THR A 67 -16.05 6.30 3.35
C THR A 67 -15.76 5.38 4.53
N LYS A 68 -16.50 4.28 4.67
CA LYS A 68 -16.26 3.29 5.72
C LYS A 68 -14.89 2.62 5.60
N VAL A 69 -14.45 2.33 4.37
CA VAL A 69 -13.15 1.69 4.12
C VAL A 69 -12.01 2.63 4.48
N THR A 70 -12.03 3.86 3.97
CA THR A 70 -10.99 4.85 4.24
C THR A 70 -10.91 5.23 5.72
N ARG A 71 -12.06 5.36 6.38
CA ARG A 71 -12.12 5.60 7.83
C ARG A 71 -11.55 4.44 8.63
N SER A 72 -11.92 3.20 8.33
CA SER A 72 -11.42 2.02 9.03
C SER A 72 -9.91 1.85 8.84
N ALA A 73 -9.41 2.09 7.63
CA ALA A 73 -7.98 2.05 7.34
C ALA A 73 -7.21 3.05 8.20
N LEU A 74 -7.67 4.30 8.28
CA LEU A 74 -7.03 5.32 9.10
C LEU A 74 -7.09 4.99 10.61
N GLN A 75 -8.22 4.51 11.11
CA GLN A 75 -8.36 4.12 12.51
C GLN A 75 -7.42 2.97 12.88
N ASN A 76 -7.31 1.95 12.04
CA ASN A 76 -6.42 0.81 12.25
C ASN A 76 -4.96 1.24 12.19
N ALA A 77 -4.59 2.06 11.22
CA ALA A 77 -3.24 2.60 11.11
C ALA A 77 -2.84 3.42 12.35
N ALA A 78 -3.72 4.29 12.83
CA ALA A 78 -3.49 5.08 14.03
C ALA A 78 -3.36 4.21 15.29
N SER A 79 -4.16 3.15 15.40
CA SER A 79 -4.09 2.20 16.52
C SER A 79 -2.75 1.46 16.56
N ILE A 80 -2.30 0.94 15.41
CA ILE A 80 -1.01 0.24 15.32
C ILE A 80 0.15 1.20 15.58
N ALA A 81 0.13 2.38 14.98
CA ALA A 81 1.16 3.40 15.22
C ALA A 81 1.27 3.78 16.71
N SER A 82 0.13 3.90 17.40
CA SER A 82 0.07 4.18 18.84
C SER A 82 0.71 3.05 19.67
N MET A 83 0.47 1.79 19.30
CA MET A 83 1.11 0.65 19.97
C MET A 83 2.61 0.64 19.76
N VAL A 84 3.08 0.83 18.52
CA VAL A 84 4.51 0.87 18.20
C VAL A 84 5.23 1.98 18.96
N LEU A 85 4.61 3.15 19.09
CA LEU A 85 5.18 4.29 19.82
C LEU A 85 5.31 4.05 21.33
N THR A 86 4.53 3.13 21.90
CA THR A 86 4.55 2.80 23.34
C THR A 86 5.37 1.54 23.67
N THR A 87 5.87 0.82 22.65
CA THR A 87 6.69 -0.38 22.83
C THR A 87 8.17 -0.07 22.64
N GLU A 88 9.02 -0.73 23.44
CA GLU A 88 10.49 -0.61 23.33
C GLU A 88 11.10 -1.63 22.38
N SER A 89 10.42 -2.75 22.20
CA SER A 89 10.89 -3.85 21.36
C SER A 89 9.75 -4.54 20.64
N LEU A 90 10.04 -5.09 19.46
CA LEU A 90 9.14 -5.90 18.67
C LEU A 90 9.73 -7.29 18.49
N VAL A 91 8.95 -8.32 18.85
CA VAL A 91 9.32 -9.72 18.62
C VAL A 91 8.44 -10.28 17.51
N THR A 92 9.05 -10.80 16.47
CA THR A 92 8.34 -11.36 15.31
C THR A 92 9.08 -12.57 14.79
N ASP A 93 8.38 -13.48 14.16
CA ASP A 93 8.98 -14.62 13.50
C ASP A 93 9.79 -14.17 12.28
N VAL A 94 10.92 -14.81 12.06
CA VAL A 94 11.73 -14.59 10.85
C VAL A 94 10.95 -15.18 9.66
N PRO A 95 10.71 -14.41 8.58
CA PRO A 95 10.05 -14.96 7.40
C PRO A 95 10.84 -16.15 6.85
N GLU A 96 10.21 -17.32 6.77
CA GLU A 96 10.80 -18.46 6.07
C GLU A 96 10.89 -18.12 4.58
N GLU A 97 12.08 -18.22 4.01
CA GLU A 97 12.25 -18.19 2.56
C GLU A 97 11.50 -19.41 2.00
N LYS A 98 10.34 -19.19 1.43
CA LYS A 98 9.64 -20.23 0.66
C LYS A 98 10.50 -20.55 -0.54
N GLY A 99 11.36 -21.56 -0.42
CA GLY A 99 12.05 -22.12 -1.55
C GLY A 99 11.02 -22.43 -2.63
N CYS A 100 11.25 -21.95 -3.84
CA CYS A 100 10.45 -22.29 -5.00
C CYS A 100 10.54 -23.80 -5.18
N ASN A 101 9.57 -24.54 -4.63
CA ASN A 101 9.42 -25.97 -4.89
C ASN A 101 8.87 -26.11 -6.31
N CYS A 102 9.74 -26.00 -7.29
CA CYS A 102 9.47 -26.44 -8.65
C CYS A 102 9.35 -27.97 -8.60
N GLY A 103 8.15 -28.44 -8.31
CA GLY A 103 7.81 -29.87 -8.34
C GLY A 103 8.11 -30.43 -9.72
N GLY A 104 9.23 -31.15 -9.81
CA GLY A 104 9.52 -32.01 -10.94
C GLY A 104 8.42 -33.08 -11.06
N HIS A 105 7.64 -33.03 -12.12
CA HIS A 105 6.84 -34.13 -12.56
C HIS A 105 7.79 -35.20 -13.12
N ASP A 106 8.22 -36.10 -12.26
CA ASP A 106 8.76 -37.38 -12.70
C ASP A 106 7.60 -38.23 -13.22
N ALA A 107 7.39 -38.18 -14.53
CA ALA A 107 6.56 -39.13 -15.25
C ALA A 107 7.38 -40.46 -15.36
N GLY A 108 7.24 -41.29 -14.35
CA GLY A 108 7.74 -42.67 -14.39
C GLY A 108 6.94 -43.49 -15.42
N MET A 109 7.46 -43.59 -16.63
CA MET A 109 7.07 -44.64 -17.58
C MET A 109 7.71 -45.96 -17.13
N SER A 110 6.94 -46.84 -16.49
CA SER A 110 7.27 -48.24 -16.37
C SER A 110 6.68 -48.99 -17.54
N ALA A 111 7.49 -49.24 -18.56
CA ALA A 111 7.19 -50.25 -19.58
C ALA A 111 7.43 -51.63 -18.96
N GLY A 112 6.38 -52.34 -18.62
CA GLY A 112 6.39 -53.77 -18.33
C GLY A 112 6.23 -54.53 -19.62
N MET A 113 7.31 -55.02 -20.16
CA MET A 113 7.30 -56.15 -21.11
C MET A 113 7.38 -57.41 -20.28
N ASP A 114 6.41 -58.25 -20.41
CA ASP A 114 6.55 -59.68 -20.16
C ASP A 114 5.83 -60.45 -21.23
N GLY A 115 6.61 -61.29 -21.86
CA GLY A 115 6.22 -62.21 -22.92
C GLY A 115 5.76 -63.57 -22.38
N MET A 116 5.07 -64.17 -23.16
CA MET A 116 4.85 -65.56 -23.52
C MET A 116 3.42 -65.77 -23.94
#